data_592f6d5b13571649163e0e9a081b6dcd
#
_entry.id   592f6d5b13571649163e0e9a081b6dcd
#
_cell.length_a   1.000
_cell.length_b   1.000
_cell.length_c   1.000
_cell.angle_alpha   90.00
_cell.angle_beta   90.00
_cell.angle_gamma   90.00
#
_symmetry.space_group_name_H-M   'P 1'
#
loop_
_entity.id
_entity.type
_entity.pdbx_description
1 polymer ?
#
loop_
_entity_poly.entity_id
_entity_poly.type
_entity_poly.pdbx_seq_one_letter_code
_entity_poly.pdbx_strand_id
1 'polypeptide(L)'
;MTDAEMLTHVKNALGITGEYQDDTLKEYILEVIDFLTSSGIRLSNITPGIVSRGVSDLWNYGAGNGKLSEYFMQRAAQLSYKGV
;
A
#
# COMPACT_ATOMS: atom_id res chain seq x y z
N MET A 1 3.83 -3.82 -13.12
CA MET A 1 2.79 -4.63 -12.45
C MET A 1 1.43 -4.02 -12.71
N THR A 2 0.45 -4.83 -13.07
CA THR A 2 -0.91 -4.35 -13.33
C THR A 2 -1.66 -4.12 -12.02
N ASP A 3 -2.76 -3.37 -12.11
CA ASP A 3 -3.63 -3.15 -10.96
C ASP A 3 -4.20 -4.47 -10.42
N ALA A 4 -4.55 -5.40 -11.33
CA ALA A 4 -5.06 -6.71 -10.93
C ALA A 4 -4.01 -7.53 -10.19
N GLU A 5 -2.77 -7.48 -10.63
CA GLU A 5 -1.67 -8.17 -9.95
C GLU A 5 -1.41 -7.57 -8.57
N MET A 6 -1.44 -6.25 -8.47
CA MET A 6 -1.25 -5.58 -7.19
C MET A 6 -2.36 -5.97 -6.20
N LEU A 7 -3.62 -5.99 -6.67
CA LEU A 7 -4.74 -6.41 -5.85
C LEU A 7 -4.55 -7.84 -5.34
N THR A 8 -4.10 -8.75 -6.22
CA THR A 8 -3.86 -10.13 -5.84
C THR A 8 -2.80 -10.24 -4.75
N HIS A 9 -1.69 -9.51 -4.89
CA HIS A 9 -0.64 -9.49 -3.87
C HIS A 9 -1.15 -8.99 -2.52
N VAL A 10 -1.92 -7.91 -2.54
CA VAL A 10 -2.46 -7.33 -1.31
C VAL A 10 -3.42 -8.31 -0.64
N LYS A 11 -4.32 -8.93 -1.41
CA LYS A 11 -5.27 -9.90 -0.86
C LYS A 11 -4.54 -11.08 -0.23
N ASN A 12 -3.50 -11.58 -0.89
CA ASN A 12 -2.70 -12.67 -0.33
C ASN A 12 -2.02 -12.26 0.97
N ALA A 13 -1.47 -11.07 1.01
CA ALA A 13 -0.78 -10.57 2.19
C ALA A 13 -1.71 -10.40 3.39
N LEU A 14 -2.97 -10.02 3.15
CA LEU A 14 -3.95 -9.81 4.20
C LEU A 14 -4.77 -11.06 4.52
N GLY A 15 -4.61 -12.13 3.74
CA GLY A 15 -5.39 -13.35 3.94
C GLY A 15 -6.85 -13.20 3.52
N ILE A 16 -7.14 -12.31 2.59
CA ILE A 16 -8.50 -12.06 2.12
C ILE A 16 -8.78 -12.91 0.90
N THR A 17 -9.91 -13.60 0.92
CA THR A 17 -10.41 -14.39 -0.22
C THR A 17 -11.74 -13.82 -0.70
N GLY A 18 -12.10 -14.13 -1.94
CA GLY A 18 -13.35 -13.65 -2.53
C GLY A 18 -13.22 -12.23 -3.05
N GLU A 19 -14.29 -11.72 -3.62
CA GLU A 19 -14.30 -10.42 -4.32
C GLU A 19 -15.10 -9.35 -3.59
N TYR A 20 -15.66 -9.68 -2.45
CA TYR A 20 -16.60 -8.81 -1.73
C TYR A 20 -15.99 -7.46 -1.37
N GLN A 21 -14.68 -7.44 -1.04
CA GLN A 21 -14.02 -6.25 -0.55
C GLN A 21 -13.04 -5.66 -1.57
N ASP A 22 -13.07 -6.13 -2.82
CA ASP A 22 -12.11 -5.70 -3.84
C ASP A 22 -12.14 -4.19 -4.07
N ASP A 23 -13.31 -3.58 -4.11
CA ASP A 23 -13.42 -2.13 -4.36
C ASP A 23 -12.78 -1.33 -3.23
N THR A 24 -13.01 -1.72 -1.99
CA THR A 24 -12.40 -1.06 -0.84
C THR A 24 -10.87 -1.22 -0.87
N LEU A 25 -10.40 -2.42 -1.19
CA LEU A 25 -8.96 -2.69 -1.28
C LEU A 25 -8.32 -1.87 -2.40
N LYS A 26 -8.98 -1.75 -3.53
CA LYS A 26 -8.48 -0.92 -4.64
C LYS A 26 -8.30 0.53 -4.22
N GLU A 27 -9.24 1.08 -3.47
CA GLU A 27 -9.14 2.44 -2.97
C GLU A 27 -7.97 2.60 -2.00
N TYR A 28 -7.78 1.64 -1.10
CA TYR A 28 -6.66 1.68 -0.18
C TYR A 28 -5.32 1.58 -0.92
N ILE A 29 -5.25 0.73 -1.94
CA ILE A 29 -4.04 0.61 -2.77
C ILE A 29 -3.72 1.96 -3.42
N LEU A 30 -4.72 2.61 -4.02
CA LEU A 30 -4.51 3.91 -4.65
C LEU A 30 -4.05 4.96 -3.63
N GLU A 31 -4.63 4.95 -2.44
CA GLU A 31 -4.25 5.88 -1.39
C GLU A 31 -2.80 5.68 -0.95
N VAL A 32 -2.38 4.43 -0.79
CA VAL A 32 -1.01 4.11 -0.42
C VAL A 32 -0.04 4.52 -1.52
N ILE A 33 -0.35 4.21 -2.78
CA ILE A 33 0.51 4.58 -3.91
C ILE A 33 0.62 6.10 -4.02
N ASP A 34 -0.50 6.81 -3.86
CA ASP A 34 -0.50 8.27 -3.90
C ASP A 34 0.36 8.85 -2.78
N PHE A 35 0.26 8.31 -1.59
CA PHE A 35 1.12 8.72 -0.48
C PHE A 35 2.59 8.51 -0.82
N LEU A 36 2.95 7.35 -1.35
CA LEU A 36 4.33 7.02 -1.66
C LEU A 36 4.88 7.93 -2.75
N THR A 37 4.11 8.17 -3.82
CA THR A 37 4.57 9.04 -4.90
C THR A 37 4.66 10.49 -4.46
N SER A 38 3.75 10.94 -3.61
CA SER A 38 3.78 12.29 -3.04
C SER A 38 4.99 12.50 -2.13
N SER A 39 5.52 11.42 -1.58
CA SER A 39 6.73 11.45 -0.76
C SER A 39 8.01 11.42 -1.59
N GLY A 40 7.90 11.44 -2.91
CA GLY A 40 9.06 11.49 -3.80
C GLY A 40 9.56 10.12 -4.24
N ILE A 41 8.80 9.06 -4.02
CA ILE A 41 9.21 7.71 -4.41
C ILE A 41 8.77 7.46 -5.85
N ARG A 42 9.71 6.98 -6.68
CA ARG A 42 9.39 6.63 -8.06
C ARG A 42 8.51 5.38 -8.10
N LEU A 43 7.57 5.36 -9.05
CA LEU A 43 6.72 4.18 -9.24
C LEU A 43 7.53 2.89 -9.42
N SER A 44 8.66 2.97 -10.11
CA SER A 44 9.53 1.81 -10.33
C SER A 44 10.12 1.24 -9.04
N ASN A 45 10.14 2.02 -7.96
CA ASN A 45 10.66 1.59 -6.66
C ASN A 45 9.55 1.14 -5.72
N ILE A 46 8.28 1.27 -6.11
CA ILE A 46 7.15 0.84 -5.29
C ILE A 46 6.94 -0.66 -5.53
N THR A 47 7.06 -1.44 -4.47
CA THR A 47 6.92 -2.89 -4.54
C THR A 47 5.58 -3.33 -3.97
N PRO A 48 5.10 -4.52 -4.37
CA PRO A 48 3.88 -5.06 -3.75
C PRO A 48 3.99 -5.20 -2.24
N GLY A 49 5.19 -5.46 -1.73
CA GLY A 49 5.40 -5.59 -0.29
C GLY A 49 5.11 -4.33 0.47
N ILE A 50 5.62 -3.18 0.00
CA ILE A 50 5.38 -1.91 0.70
C ILE A 50 3.91 -1.49 0.56
N VAL A 51 3.30 -1.72 -0.60
CA VAL A 51 1.89 -1.40 -0.79
C VAL A 51 1.02 -2.25 0.13
N SER A 52 1.31 -3.55 0.22
CA SER A 52 0.56 -4.46 1.10
C SER A 52 0.68 -4.04 2.56
N ARG A 53 1.85 -3.59 2.98
CA ARG A 53 2.06 -3.10 4.35
C ARG A 53 1.22 -1.86 4.63
N GLY A 54 1.20 -0.92 3.70
CA GLY A 54 0.39 0.29 3.85
C GLY A 54 -1.10 -0.02 3.87
N VAL A 55 -1.55 -0.89 2.98
CA VAL A 55 -2.96 -1.30 2.95
C VAL A 55 -3.33 -2.03 4.23
N SER A 56 -2.44 -2.90 4.74
CA SER A 56 -2.66 -3.60 6.00
C SER A 56 -2.87 -2.62 7.15
N ASP A 57 -2.06 -1.55 7.20
CA ASP A 57 -2.21 -0.53 8.24
C ASP A 57 -3.56 0.16 8.17
N LEU A 58 -3.99 0.56 6.96
CA LEU A 58 -5.30 1.17 6.78
C LEU A 58 -6.42 0.20 7.13
N TRP A 59 -6.26 -1.06 6.76
CA TRP A 59 -7.27 -2.09 7.00
C TRP A 59 -7.45 -2.39 8.48
N ASN A 60 -6.33 -2.49 9.22
CA ASN A 60 -6.37 -2.89 10.62
C ASN A 60 -6.69 -1.74 11.57
N TYR A 61 -6.23 -0.53 11.25
CA TYR A 61 -6.41 0.62 12.13
C TYR A 61 -7.57 1.52 11.71
N GLY A 62 -8.28 1.11 10.68
CA GLY A 62 -9.51 1.74 10.26
C GLY A 62 -9.32 3.03 9.49
N ALA A 63 -10.23 3.24 8.55
CA ALA A 63 -10.25 4.45 7.74
C ALA A 63 -10.46 5.72 8.59
N GLY A 64 -10.94 5.58 9.82
CA GLY A 64 -11.21 6.70 10.70
C GLY A 64 -9.96 7.42 11.21
N ASN A 65 -8.83 6.74 11.27
CA ASN A 65 -7.59 7.33 11.75
C ASN A 65 -6.72 7.91 10.63
N GLY A 66 -6.79 7.33 9.44
CA GLY A 66 -5.99 7.78 8.31
C GLY A 66 -4.48 7.76 8.53
N LYS A 67 -4.01 7.09 9.57
CA LYS A 67 -2.60 7.08 9.92
C LYS A 67 -1.95 5.77 9.49
N LEU A 68 -0.81 5.90 8.82
CA LEU A 68 0.03 4.78 8.49
C LEU A 68 1.00 4.52 9.65
N SER A 69 1.40 3.26 9.82
CA SER A 69 2.28 2.88 10.91
C SER A 69 3.65 3.55 10.80
N GLU A 70 4.33 3.67 11.92
CA GLU A 70 5.70 4.16 11.95
C GLU A 70 6.62 3.30 11.11
N TYR A 71 6.43 1.98 11.14
CA TYR A 71 7.19 1.08 10.29
C TYR A 71 7.03 1.42 8.81
N PHE A 72 5.78 1.64 8.37
CA PHE A 72 5.51 2.00 6.99
C PHE A 72 6.19 3.32 6.62
N MET A 73 6.11 4.31 7.49
CA MET A 73 6.73 5.61 7.26
C MET A 73 8.24 5.49 7.10
N GLN A 74 8.89 4.68 7.94
CA GLN A 74 10.33 4.44 7.84
C GLN A 74 10.69 3.73 6.54
N ARG A 75 9.89 2.74 6.15
CA ARG A 75 10.13 2.00 4.92
C ARG A 75 9.97 2.91 3.70
N ALA A 76 8.97 3.79 3.72
CA ALA A 76 8.77 4.76 2.67
C ALA A 76 9.97 5.71 2.55
N ALA A 77 10.51 6.16 3.69
CA ALA A 77 11.70 7.01 3.70
C ALA A 77 12.89 6.31 3.06
N GLN A 78 13.11 5.03 3.35
CA GLN A 78 14.19 4.26 2.73
C GLN A 78 14.05 4.19 1.22
N LEU A 79 12.83 3.95 0.73
CA LEU A 79 12.56 3.89 -0.71
C LEU A 79 12.75 5.26 -1.37
N SER A 80 12.45 6.34 -0.66
CA SER A 80 12.67 7.70 -1.15
C SER A 80 14.16 7.95 -1.39
N TYR A 81 15.02 7.50 -0.48
CA TYR A 81 16.47 7.60 -0.66
C TYR A 81 16.93 6.81 -1.88
N LYS A 82 16.36 5.63 -2.09
CA LYS A 82 16.69 4.81 -3.26
C LYS A 82 16.32 5.49 -4.57
N GLY A 83 15.29 6.32 -4.56
CA GLY A 83 14.81 7.00 -5.73
C GLY A 83 15.63 8.19 -6.17
N VAL A 84 16.63 8.57 -5.40
CA VAL A 84 17.47 9.75 -5.69
C VAL A 84 18.62 9.44 -6.67
#